data_f9def934f7b7800886e0ea096214038b
#
_entry.id   f9def934f7b7800886e0ea096214038b
#
_cell.length_a   1.000
_cell.length_b   1.000
_cell.length_c   1.000
_cell.angle_alpha   90.00
_cell.angle_beta   90.00
_cell.angle_gamma   90.00
#
_symmetry.space_group_name_H-M   'P 1'
#
loop_
_entity.id
_entity.type
_entity.pdbx_description
1 polymer ?
#
loop_
_entity_poly.entity_id
_entity_poly.type
_entity_poly.pdbx_seq_one_letter_code
_entity_poly.pdbx_strand_id
1 'polypeptide(L)'
;MSNINQQARDVFLNLFILEMANNHWGRLDRALKIVRDHGAVARHNNVRAAIKLQFRDVDHFIHSAFKGSTNHRYIEKTEATRLTRADYARIVKEIVAVGCVPMATPFDEASVDLCVELDMRILKVASSDANDWPLLERIASTRRAVIVSTGGTSEKDLDDLVTFFENRNIPLAINHCIAIYPSDDGELELNQIDYFKQRYPGHVIGFSTHEYRDWQASMYISYAKGARTWERHIDIDHEGVAVSPYCSLPEQIDQWFKAFHKAREMCGGTQDARRVLPRREIEYLDALVRGVYAKRDLEPGYVLSGQSFKDDLYLAIPLQRGQLSCREVMNGERLVKAIVADQPLTVDHIDGPYSESRTLRDLIFNRGYAPSDDEA
;
A
#
# COMPACT_ATOMS: atom_id res chain seq x y z
N MET A 1 19.72 -0.12 7.49
CA MET A 1 18.77 0.80 8.18
C MET A 1 18.69 0.34 9.63
N SER A 2 18.81 1.24 10.60
CA SER A 2 18.77 0.88 12.02
C SER A 2 17.37 0.40 12.43
N ASN A 3 17.26 -0.51 13.44
CA ASN A 3 15.98 -1.00 13.96
C ASN A 3 15.03 0.13 14.42
N ILE A 4 15.57 1.28 14.80
CA ILE A 4 14.81 2.47 15.22
C ILE A 4 14.02 3.05 14.04
N ASN A 5 14.61 3.11 12.84
CA ASN A 5 13.93 3.62 11.65
C ASN A 5 12.82 2.67 11.17
N GLN A 6 12.94 1.38 11.37
CA GLN A 6 11.91 0.42 11.00
C GLN A 6 10.67 0.55 11.90
N GLN A 7 10.84 0.55 13.22
CA GLN A 7 9.74 0.74 14.17
C GLN A 7 9.03 2.08 13.99
N ALA A 8 9.77 3.14 13.67
CA ALA A 8 9.21 4.46 13.39
C ALA A 8 8.32 4.47 12.14
N ARG A 9 8.65 3.67 11.12
CA ARG A 9 7.86 3.51 9.90
C ARG A 9 6.62 2.63 10.12
N ASP A 10 6.71 1.60 10.97
CA ASP A 10 5.62 0.66 11.23
C ASP A 10 4.38 1.33 11.83
N VAL A 11 4.56 2.48 12.50
CA VAL A 11 3.45 3.30 13.01
C VAL A 11 2.50 3.74 11.89
N PHE A 12 3.02 3.94 10.66
CA PHE A 12 2.24 4.48 9.55
C PHE A 12 1.82 3.43 8.52
N LEU A 13 2.46 2.24 8.51
CA LEU A 13 2.23 1.27 7.45
C LEU A 13 0.79 0.75 7.45
N ASN A 14 0.15 0.87 6.30
CA ASN A 14 -1.23 0.47 6.04
C ASN A 14 -2.23 1.07 7.05
N LEU A 15 -1.99 2.33 7.43
CA LEU A 15 -2.87 3.09 8.31
C LEU A 15 -3.91 3.86 7.50
N PHE A 16 -5.17 3.62 7.80
CA PHE A 16 -6.30 4.37 7.27
C PHE A 16 -6.70 5.46 8.25
N ILE A 17 -6.81 6.69 7.78
CA ILE A 17 -7.17 7.85 8.59
C ILE A 17 -8.58 8.28 8.20
N LEU A 18 -9.51 8.01 9.08
CA LEU A 18 -10.92 8.35 8.97
C LEU A 18 -11.13 9.75 9.59
N GLU A 19 -11.14 10.77 8.75
CA GLU A 19 -11.22 12.17 9.17
C GLU A 19 -12.65 12.57 9.48
N MET A 20 -13.01 12.64 10.75
CA MET A 20 -14.32 13.14 11.17
C MET A 20 -14.44 14.66 11.02
N ALA A 21 -13.33 15.38 11.14
CA ALA A 21 -13.32 16.84 11.13
C ALA A 21 -14.41 17.43 12.07
N ASN A 22 -15.22 18.36 11.57
CA ASN A 22 -16.33 18.99 12.29
C ASN A 22 -17.69 18.38 11.91
N ASN A 23 -17.75 17.19 11.33
CA ASN A 23 -18.99 16.56 10.86
C ASN A 23 -19.92 16.13 12.02
N HIS A 24 -19.43 16.19 13.25
CA HIS A 24 -20.25 16.06 14.46
C HIS A 24 -21.18 17.26 14.70
N TRP A 25 -20.98 18.40 14.06
CA TRP A 25 -21.82 19.62 14.20
C TRP A 25 -22.04 20.08 15.64
N GLY A 26 -21.01 19.98 16.52
CA GLY A 26 -21.11 20.32 17.93
C GLY A 26 -21.96 19.35 18.77
N ARG A 27 -22.31 18.19 18.21
CA ARG A 27 -23.18 17.19 18.86
C ARG A 27 -22.38 15.94 19.21
N LEU A 28 -22.32 15.64 20.49
CA LEU A 28 -21.61 14.47 21.01
C LEU A 28 -22.25 13.14 20.55
N ASP A 29 -23.57 13.04 20.54
CA ASP A 29 -24.30 11.85 20.10
C ASP A 29 -23.98 11.50 18.65
N ARG A 30 -23.93 12.51 17.75
CA ARG A 30 -23.55 12.35 16.35
C ARG A 30 -22.09 11.92 16.23
N ALA A 31 -21.16 12.55 16.96
CA ALA A 31 -19.76 12.17 16.98
C ALA A 31 -19.57 10.69 17.37
N LEU A 32 -20.22 10.25 18.44
CA LEU A 32 -20.18 8.87 18.90
C LEU A 32 -20.75 7.91 17.87
N LYS A 33 -21.82 8.30 17.17
CA LYS A 33 -22.40 7.48 16.10
C LYS A 33 -21.44 7.35 14.93
N ILE A 34 -20.81 8.44 14.46
CA ILE A 34 -19.79 8.41 13.40
C ILE A 34 -18.66 7.44 13.80
N VAL A 35 -18.15 7.52 15.03
CA VAL A 35 -17.09 6.63 15.54
C VAL A 35 -17.51 5.16 15.51
N ARG A 36 -18.72 4.85 15.98
CA ARG A 36 -19.22 3.46 16.04
C ARG A 36 -19.42 2.86 14.67
N ASP A 37 -20.09 3.60 13.79
CA ASP A 37 -20.44 3.10 12.45
C ASP A 37 -19.16 2.83 11.64
N HIS A 38 -18.24 3.78 11.58
CA HIS A 38 -16.98 3.60 10.84
C HIS A 38 -16.00 2.65 11.53
N GLY A 39 -15.97 2.62 12.86
CA GLY A 39 -15.19 1.64 13.61
C GLY A 39 -15.66 0.20 13.37
N ALA A 40 -16.99 0.00 13.22
CA ALA A 40 -17.54 -1.31 12.84
C ALA A 40 -17.09 -1.73 11.44
N VAL A 41 -17.09 -0.81 10.46
CA VAL A 41 -16.61 -1.06 9.10
C VAL A 41 -15.10 -1.39 9.08
N ALA A 42 -14.29 -0.67 9.86
CA ALA A 42 -12.86 -0.94 9.97
C ALA A 42 -12.58 -2.35 10.52
N ARG A 43 -13.29 -2.75 11.59
CA ARG A 43 -13.18 -4.11 12.14
C ARG A 43 -13.65 -5.18 11.16
N HIS A 44 -14.78 -4.97 10.48
CA HIS A 44 -15.31 -5.91 9.48
C HIS A 44 -14.29 -6.20 8.38
N ASN A 45 -13.59 -5.17 7.93
CA ASN A 45 -12.58 -5.30 6.88
C ASN A 45 -11.18 -5.68 7.41
N ASN A 46 -11.01 -5.86 8.72
CA ASN A 46 -9.72 -6.17 9.34
C ASN A 46 -8.59 -5.20 8.89
N VAL A 47 -8.87 -3.92 8.90
CA VAL A 47 -7.91 -2.86 8.58
C VAL A 47 -7.50 -2.10 9.84
N ARG A 48 -6.28 -1.58 9.82
CA ARG A 48 -5.79 -0.67 10.86
C ARG A 48 -6.26 0.74 10.56
N ALA A 49 -7.16 1.27 11.37
CA ALA A 49 -7.72 2.59 11.18
C ALA A 49 -7.45 3.52 12.37
N ALA A 50 -7.22 4.79 12.07
CA ALA A 50 -7.28 5.89 13.03
C ALA A 50 -8.55 6.70 12.75
N ILE A 51 -9.22 7.18 13.80
CA ILE A 51 -10.26 8.22 13.65
C ILE A 51 -9.64 9.54 14.07
N LYS A 52 -9.68 10.51 13.14
CA LYS A 52 -9.01 11.79 13.30
C LYS A 52 -10.01 12.88 13.66
N LEU A 53 -9.69 13.63 14.71
CA LEU A 53 -10.40 14.79 15.21
C LEU A 53 -9.68 16.08 14.82
N GLN A 54 -10.37 17.21 14.91
CA GLN A 54 -9.78 18.54 14.75
C GLN A 54 -9.96 19.32 16.06
N PHE A 55 -8.85 19.84 16.58
CA PHE A 55 -8.85 20.64 17.80
C PHE A 55 -8.49 22.09 17.51
N ARG A 56 -9.24 22.99 18.10
CA ARG A 56 -8.99 24.44 18.09
C ARG A 56 -9.36 25.02 19.44
N ASP A 57 -8.51 25.89 19.98
CA ASP A 57 -8.90 26.78 21.07
C ASP A 57 -9.74 27.93 20.50
N VAL A 58 -11.03 27.66 20.28
CA VAL A 58 -11.94 28.56 19.55
C VAL A 58 -11.95 29.98 20.14
N ASP A 59 -11.69 30.09 21.46
CA ASP A 59 -11.71 31.41 22.12
C ASP A 59 -10.49 32.27 21.75
N HIS A 60 -9.36 31.69 21.42
CA HIS A 60 -8.12 32.40 21.05
C HIS A 60 -7.76 32.23 19.57
N PHE A 61 -8.23 31.17 18.93
CA PHE A 61 -7.97 30.90 17.51
C PHE A 61 -8.61 31.94 16.58
N ILE A 62 -9.78 32.50 16.98
CA ILE A 62 -10.49 33.50 16.20
C ILE A 62 -10.17 34.89 16.78
N HIS A 63 -9.65 35.79 15.94
CA HIS A 63 -9.41 37.17 16.33
C HIS A 63 -10.69 37.86 16.84
N SER A 64 -10.60 38.59 17.93
CA SER A 64 -11.73 39.16 18.66
C SER A 64 -12.69 39.99 17.80
N ALA A 65 -12.17 40.75 16.83
CA ALA A 65 -12.96 41.56 15.90
C ALA A 65 -13.82 40.76 14.91
N PHE A 66 -13.57 39.47 14.76
CA PHE A 66 -14.26 38.59 13.81
C PHE A 66 -15.13 37.52 14.49
N LYS A 67 -15.13 37.45 15.82
CA LYS A 67 -16.01 36.53 16.56
C LYS A 67 -17.47 36.83 16.23
N GLY A 68 -18.24 35.74 16.00
CA GLY A 68 -19.64 35.85 15.59
C GLY A 68 -19.85 36.30 14.14
N SER A 69 -18.78 36.39 13.33
CA SER A 69 -18.89 36.79 11.94
C SER A 69 -19.52 35.69 11.09
N THR A 70 -20.65 36.00 10.46
CA THR A 70 -21.32 35.14 9.47
C THR A 70 -20.79 35.36 8.05
N ASN A 71 -19.97 36.38 7.84
CA ASN A 71 -19.38 36.68 6.53
C ASN A 71 -18.16 35.78 6.21
N HIS A 72 -17.64 35.08 7.20
CA HIS A 72 -16.50 34.18 7.03
C HIS A 72 -16.91 32.74 7.37
N ARG A 73 -17.17 31.95 6.35
CA ARG A 73 -17.69 30.57 6.43
C ARG A 73 -16.97 29.70 7.47
N TYR A 74 -15.64 29.82 7.59
CA TYR A 74 -14.86 28.97 8.51
C TYR A 74 -14.99 29.44 9.96
N ILE A 75 -15.20 30.74 10.23
CA ILE A 75 -15.43 31.26 11.59
C ILE A 75 -16.78 30.74 12.08
N GLU A 76 -17.85 30.98 11.30
CA GLU A 76 -19.18 30.50 11.64
C GLU A 76 -19.20 28.98 11.92
N LYS A 77 -18.60 28.17 11.01
CA LYS A 77 -18.54 26.74 11.20
C LYS A 77 -17.72 26.33 12.44
N THR A 78 -16.60 26.99 12.71
CA THR A 78 -15.75 26.70 13.86
C THR A 78 -16.46 26.98 15.18
N GLU A 79 -17.19 28.10 15.29
CA GLU A 79 -17.97 28.44 16.48
C GLU A 79 -19.16 27.50 16.66
N ALA A 80 -19.90 27.20 15.58
CA ALA A 80 -21.10 26.36 15.61
C ALA A 80 -20.79 24.87 15.93
N THR A 81 -19.57 24.43 15.70
CA THR A 81 -19.18 23.02 15.90
C THR A 81 -18.33 22.78 17.15
N ARG A 82 -18.31 23.75 18.08
CA ARG A 82 -17.57 23.63 19.34
C ARG A 82 -18.06 22.43 20.16
N LEU A 83 -17.10 21.65 20.68
CA LEU A 83 -17.29 20.62 21.70
C LEU A 83 -16.50 20.95 22.96
N THR A 84 -16.96 20.44 24.11
CA THR A 84 -16.22 20.59 25.36
C THR A 84 -15.06 19.60 25.45
N ARG A 85 -14.07 19.84 26.32
CA ARG A 85 -12.99 18.88 26.62
C ARG A 85 -13.54 17.53 27.11
N ALA A 86 -14.63 17.57 27.91
CA ALA A 86 -15.30 16.36 28.37
C ALA A 86 -15.93 15.55 27.22
N ASP A 87 -16.50 16.23 26.23
CA ASP A 87 -17.04 15.58 25.03
C ASP A 87 -15.92 14.94 24.21
N TYR A 88 -14.82 15.64 23.97
CA TYR A 88 -13.66 15.08 23.30
C TYR A 88 -13.09 13.86 24.03
N ALA A 89 -12.99 13.91 25.36
CA ALA A 89 -12.54 12.74 26.15
C ALA A 89 -13.46 11.52 25.96
N ARG A 90 -14.79 11.73 25.89
CA ARG A 90 -15.76 10.67 25.61
C ARG A 90 -15.61 10.10 24.20
N ILE A 91 -15.41 10.97 23.19
CA ILE A 91 -15.19 10.56 21.80
C ILE A 91 -13.90 9.73 21.68
N VAL A 92 -12.80 10.16 22.30
CA VAL A 92 -11.52 9.43 22.31
C VAL A 92 -11.67 8.07 22.94
N LYS A 93 -12.38 7.98 24.09
CA LYS A 93 -12.68 6.70 24.73
C LYS A 93 -13.46 5.76 23.81
N GLU A 94 -14.42 6.29 23.05
CA GLU A 94 -15.18 5.50 22.07
C GLU A 94 -14.30 5.05 20.91
N ILE A 95 -13.41 5.92 20.39
CA ILE A 95 -12.44 5.56 19.33
C ILE A 95 -11.58 4.35 19.74
N VAL A 96 -11.08 4.37 20.98
CA VAL A 96 -10.31 3.25 21.52
C VAL A 96 -11.19 2.00 21.69
N ALA A 97 -12.42 2.18 22.17
CA ALA A 97 -13.36 1.05 22.41
C ALA A 97 -13.75 0.34 21.10
N VAL A 98 -13.84 1.06 19.98
CA VAL A 98 -14.08 0.45 18.66
C VAL A 98 -12.82 -0.13 18.01
N GLY A 99 -11.65 -0.07 18.67
CA GLY A 99 -10.39 -0.62 18.19
C GLY A 99 -9.63 0.27 17.20
N CYS A 100 -10.01 1.56 17.10
CA CYS A 100 -9.31 2.53 16.27
C CYS A 100 -8.24 3.30 17.05
N VAL A 101 -7.26 3.84 16.34
CA VAL A 101 -6.20 4.69 16.90
C VAL A 101 -6.73 6.13 17.02
N PRO A 102 -6.67 6.77 18.22
CA PRO A 102 -7.02 8.17 18.34
C PRO A 102 -5.94 9.05 17.70
N MET A 103 -6.37 9.96 16.83
CA MET A 103 -5.53 10.89 16.09
C MET A 103 -6.18 12.26 16.07
N ALA A 104 -5.40 13.34 16.01
CA ALA A 104 -5.95 14.68 15.85
C ALA A 104 -5.06 15.59 14.99
N THR A 105 -5.72 16.57 14.38
CA THR A 105 -5.10 17.78 13.83
C THR A 105 -5.28 18.89 14.85
N PRO A 106 -4.23 19.27 15.61
CA PRO A 106 -4.25 20.53 16.39
C PRO A 106 -3.99 21.70 15.45
N PHE A 107 -4.73 22.80 15.60
CA PHE A 107 -4.59 24.03 14.80
C PHE A 107 -3.99 25.21 15.60
N ASP A 108 -3.63 24.98 16.84
CA ASP A 108 -2.95 25.91 17.74
C ASP A 108 -2.23 25.15 18.84
N GLU A 109 -1.36 25.84 19.59
CA GLU A 109 -0.51 25.24 20.63
C GLU A 109 -1.32 24.68 21.81
N ALA A 110 -2.42 25.34 22.18
CA ALA A 110 -3.32 24.86 23.25
C ALA A 110 -4.01 23.54 22.84
N SER A 111 -4.30 23.40 21.54
CA SER A 111 -4.84 22.18 20.97
C SER A 111 -3.83 21.02 20.97
N VAL A 112 -2.51 21.32 20.85
CA VAL A 112 -1.45 20.31 21.04
C VAL A 112 -1.44 19.83 22.49
N ASP A 113 -1.64 20.73 23.47
CA ASP A 113 -1.74 20.33 24.88
C ASP A 113 -2.93 19.40 25.13
N LEU A 114 -4.06 19.69 24.52
CA LEU A 114 -5.23 18.80 24.56
C LEU A 114 -4.92 17.43 23.89
N CYS A 115 -4.16 17.40 22.81
CA CYS A 115 -3.72 16.14 22.21
C CYS A 115 -2.87 15.30 23.18
N VAL A 116 -2.01 15.92 23.97
CA VAL A 116 -1.20 15.24 24.98
C VAL A 116 -2.07 14.73 26.12
N GLU A 117 -2.98 15.57 26.63
CA GLU A 117 -3.95 15.24 27.70
C GLU A 117 -4.81 14.01 27.33
N LEU A 118 -5.30 13.98 26.09
CA LEU A 118 -6.17 12.90 25.59
C LEU A 118 -5.42 11.72 24.98
N ASP A 119 -4.10 11.64 25.15
CA ASP A 119 -3.23 10.58 24.63
C ASP A 119 -3.40 10.30 23.12
N MET A 120 -3.46 11.36 22.29
CA MET A 120 -3.45 11.21 20.85
C MET A 120 -2.13 10.58 20.40
N ARG A 121 -2.19 9.44 19.72
CA ARG A 121 -0.99 8.67 19.36
C ARG A 121 -0.23 9.25 18.19
N ILE A 122 -0.94 9.88 17.26
CA ILE A 122 -0.41 10.46 16.03
C ILE A 122 -0.98 11.86 15.89
N LEU A 123 -0.14 12.83 15.56
CA LEU A 123 -0.55 14.20 15.31
C LEU A 123 -0.47 14.49 13.80
N LYS A 124 -1.41 15.31 13.32
CA LYS A 124 -1.47 15.72 11.92
C LYS A 124 -1.12 17.20 11.80
N VAL A 125 -0.24 17.51 10.86
CA VAL A 125 -0.04 18.87 10.36
C VAL A 125 -0.91 19.03 9.12
N ALA A 126 -1.88 19.91 9.17
CA ALA A 126 -2.72 20.23 8.00
C ALA A 126 -1.91 21.00 6.96
N SER A 127 -2.37 20.99 5.71
CA SER A 127 -1.72 21.74 4.63
C SER A 127 -1.64 23.24 4.91
N SER A 128 -2.63 23.80 5.62
CA SER A 128 -2.65 25.21 6.04
C SER A 128 -1.55 25.59 7.02
N ASP A 129 -1.00 24.60 7.75
CA ASP A 129 -0.15 24.83 8.90
C ASP A 129 1.31 24.42 8.64
N ALA A 130 1.64 24.11 7.39
CA ALA A 130 2.98 23.65 7.00
C ALA A 130 4.09 24.68 7.31
N ASN A 131 3.74 25.97 7.45
CA ASN A 131 4.63 27.08 7.77
C ASN A 131 4.32 27.74 9.12
N ASP A 132 3.46 27.14 9.93
CA ASP A 132 3.17 27.62 11.29
C ASP A 132 4.25 27.09 12.26
N TRP A 133 5.40 27.74 12.27
CA TRP A 133 6.56 27.29 13.05
C TRP A 133 6.31 27.22 14.55
N PRO A 134 5.59 28.16 15.21
CA PRO A 134 5.23 28.00 16.62
C PRO A 134 4.45 26.70 16.89
N LEU A 135 3.44 26.41 16.05
CA LEU A 135 2.68 25.18 16.15
C LEU A 135 3.54 23.94 15.89
N LEU A 136 4.39 23.97 14.85
CA LEU A 136 5.31 22.86 14.53
C LEU A 136 6.29 22.57 15.67
N GLU A 137 6.86 23.58 16.32
CA GLU A 137 7.72 23.44 17.50
C GLU A 137 6.93 22.81 18.67
N ARG A 138 5.69 23.23 18.89
CA ARG A 138 4.85 22.65 19.95
C ARG A 138 4.53 21.18 19.65
N ILE A 139 4.16 20.83 18.42
CA ILE A 139 3.96 19.44 17.99
C ILE A 139 5.23 18.61 18.21
N ALA A 140 6.39 19.10 17.75
CA ALA A 140 7.66 18.41 17.86
C ALA A 140 8.06 18.15 19.32
N SER A 141 7.74 19.08 20.23
CA SER A 141 8.02 18.93 21.66
C SER A 141 7.33 17.70 22.31
N THR A 142 6.24 17.23 21.72
CA THR A 142 5.49 16.05 22.21
C THR A 142 6.19 14.71 21.92
N ARG A 143 7.15 14.69 20.99
CA ARG A 143 7.81 13.48 20.49
C ARG A 143 6.88 12.41 19.91
N ARG A 144 5.65 12.77 19.58
CA ARG A 144 4.67 11.85 18.96
C ARG A 144 4.94 11.71 17.46
N ALA A 145 4.45 10.62 16.88
CA ALA A 145 4.51 10.42 15.44
C ALA A 145 3.66 11.48 14.71
N VAL A 146 4.16 11.96 13.57
CA VAL A 146 3.55 13.07 12.82
C VAL A 146 3.25 12.65 11.39
N ILE A 147 2.10 13.05 10.88
CA ILE A 147 1.76 13.00 9.46
C ILE A 147 1.60 14.42 8.96
N VAL A 148 2.22 14.76 7.84
CA VAL A 148 2.04 16.07 7.19
C VAL A 148 1.28 15.93 5.90
N SER A 149 0.45 16.90 5.54
CA SER A 149 -0.19 17.03 4.22
C SER A 149 0.51 18.10 3.38
N THR A 150 0.58 17.86 2.07
CA THR A 150 1.35 18.67 1.12
C THR A 150 0.50 19.62 0.27
N GLY A 151 -0.81 19.73 0.53
CA GLY A 151 -1.72 20.56 -0.28
C GLY A 151 -1.32 22.03 -0.30
N GLY A 152 -0.99 22.56 -1.49
CA GLY A 152 -0.58 23.94 -1.65
C GLY A 152 0.79 24.31 -1.04
N THR A 153 1.55 23.35 -0.52
CA THR A 153 2.87 23.56 0.07
C THR A 153 3.93 23.59 -1.02
N SER A 154 4.85 24.56 -0.98
CA SER A 154 5.98 24.59 -1.91
C SER A 154 6.98 23.48 -1.59
N GLU A 155 7.79 23.09 -2.58
CA GLU A 155 8.83 22.08 -2.41
C GLU A 155 9.82 22.49 -1.30
N LYS A 156 10.21 23.77 -1.28
CA LYS A 156 11.11 24.30 -0.25
C LYS A 156 10.52 24.19 1.15
N ASP A 157 9.26 24.57 1.33
CA ASP A 157 8.60 24.52 2.62
C ASP A 157 8.48 23.07 3.12
N LEU A 158 8.21 22.13 2.20
CA LEU A 158 8.16 20.72 2.54
C LEU A 158 9.53 20.16 2.92
N ASP A 159 10.61 20.55 2.21
CA ASP A 159 11.98 20.17 2.57
C ASP A 159 12.38 20.71 3.96
N ASP A 160 12.06 21.96 4.24
CA ASP A 160 12.34 22.58 5.55
C ASP A 160 11.59 21.83 6.67
N LEU A 161 10.33 21.52 6.44
CA LEU A 161 9.48 20.78 7.38
C LEU A 161 9.97 19.34 7.62
N VAL A 162 10.34 18.62 6.57
CA VAL A 162 10.89 17.26 6.67
C VAL A 162 12.19 17.30 7.46
N THR A 163 13.12 18.19 7.09
CA THR A 163 14.41 18.38 7.79
C THR A 163 14.21 18.73 9.27
N PHE A 164 13.21 19.56 9.56
CA PHE A 164 12.87 19.97 10.93
C PHE A 164 12.50 18.77 11.82
N PHE A 165 11.64 17.86 11.33
CA PHE A 165 11.23 16.67 12.08
C PHE A 165 12.34 15.61 12.11
N GLU A 166 13.09 15.43 11.01
CA GLU A 166 14.22 14.49 10.95
C GLU A 166 15.30 14.84 11.98
N ASN A 167 15.72 16.12 12.05
CA ASN A 167 16.72 16.60 13.00
C ASN A 167 16.32 16.39 14.47
N ARG A 168 15.03 16.20 14.72
CA ARG A 168 14.47 15.91 16.05
C ARG A 168 14.18 14.43 16.27
N ASN A 169 14.49 13.56 15.31
CA ASN A 169 14.20 12.12 15.33
C ASN A 169 12.72 11.82 15.61
N ILE A 170 11.82 12.59 15.01
CA ILE A 170 10.37 12.39 15.12
C ILE A 170 9.91 11.53 13.95
N PRO A 171 9.17 10.41 14.22
CA PRO A 171 8.60 9.61 13.14
C PRO A 171 7.68 10.46 12.27
N LEU A 172 7.95 10.48 10.95
CA LEU A 172 7.22 11.31 9.99
C LEU A 172 6.71 10.48 8.83
N ALA A 173 5.44 10.73 8.44
CA ALA A 173 4.88 10.32 7.17
C ALA A 173 4.42 11.55 6.38
N ILE A 174 4.43 11.45 5.05
CA ILE A 174 4.10 12.55 4.14
C ILE A 174 2.93 12.11 3.28
N ASN A 175 1.78 12.77 3.43
CA ASN A 175 0.60 12.50 2.61
C ASN A 175 0.54 13.48 1.44
N HIS A 176 0.66 12.97 0.21
CA HIS A 176 0.23 13.72 -0.95
C HIS A 176 -1.23 14.14 -0.76
N CYS A 177 -1.50 15.40 -0.92
CA CYS A 177 -2.83 15.99 -0.69
C CYS A 177 -3.13 17.07 -1.71
N ILE A 178 -4.34 17.03 -2.25
CA ILE A 178 -4.90 18.13 -3.05
C ILE A 178 -5.94 18.85 -2.20
N ALA A 179 -5.68 20.12 -1.87
CA ALA A 179 -6.54 20.92 -1.00
C ALA A 179 -7.75 21.53 -1.76
N ILE A 180 -8.45 20.71 -2.57
CA ILE A 180 -9.67 21.05 -3.32
C ILE A 180 -10.80 20.16 -2.79
N TYR A 181 -11.93 20.75 -2.44
CA TYR A 181 -13.04 20.10 -1.72
C TYR A 181 -14.42 20.34 -2.40
N PRO A 182 -15.00 19.41 -3.15
CA PRO A 182 -14.40 18.13 -3.58
C PRO A 182 -13.38 18.32 -4.71
N SER A 183 -12.54 17.30 -4.95
CA SER A 183 -11.65 17.25 -6.11
C SER A 183 -12.17 16.29 -7.18
N ASP A 184 -11.98 16.66 -8.43
CA ASP A 184 -12.22 15.79 -9.59
C ASP A 184 -11.02 14.86 -9.84
N ASP A 185 -11.25 13.74 -10.53
CA ASP A 185 -10.22 12.73 -10.78
C ASP A 185 -8.97 13.30 -11.47
N GLY A 186 -9.14 14.24 -12.40
CA GLY A 186 -8.04 14.92 -13.11
C GLY A 186 -7.17 15.82 -12.23
N GLU A 187 -7.63 16.15 -11.02
CA GLU A 187 -6.92 17.02 -10.07
C GLU A 187 -6.09 16.20 -9.06
N LEU A 188 -6.23 14.86 -9.03
CA LEU A 188 -5.62 14.03 -7.99
C LEU A 188 -4.09 13.93 -8.10
N GLU A 189 -3.51 14.16 -9.26
CA GLU A 189 -2.05 14.21 -9.50
C GLU A 189 -1.27 13.06 -8.82
N LEU A 190 -1.78 11.82 -8.90
CA LEU A 190 -1.25 10.67 -8.16
C LEU A 190 0.21 10.32 -8.47
N ASN A 191 0.77 10.86 -9.56
CA ASN A 191 2.20 10.72 -9.85
C ASN A 191 3.09 11.40 -8.80
N GLN A 192 2.56 12.36 -8.04
CA GLN A 192 3.28 12.98 -6.92
C GLN A 192 3.66 11.97 -5.82
N ILE A 193 2.95 10.85 -5.70
CA ILE A 193 3.33 9.77 -4.79
C ILE A 193 4.71 9.20 -5.16
N ASP A 194 4.96 8.95 -6.45
CA ASP A 194 6.26 8.47 -6.93
C ASP A 194 7.36 9.52 -6.71
N TYR A 195 7.05 10.79 -6.99
CA TYR A 195 7.96 11.90 -6.76
C TYR A 195 8.38 11.99 -5.28
N PHE A 196 7.44 11.98 -4.35
CA PHE A 196 7.75 12.04 -2.92
C PHE A 196 8.51 10.80 -2.42
N LYS A 197 8.22 9.61 -2.95
CA LYS A 197 9.00 8.40 -2.63
C LYS A 197 10.47 8.52 -3.04
N GLN A 198 10.74 9.13 -4.19
CA GLN A 198 12.10 9.34 -4.67
C GLN A 198 12.80 10.44 -3.87
N ARG A 199 12.10 11.52 -3.54
CA ARG A 199 12.65 12.65 -2.80
C ARG A 199 12.86 12.35 -1.32
N TYR A 200 11.95 11.61 -0.68
CA TYR A 200 11.95 11.30 0.74
C TYR A 200 11.96 9.79 1.01
N PRO A 201 13.00 9.06 0.58
CA PRO A 201 13.01 7.59 0.63
C PRO A 201 13.01 7.02 2.06
N GLY A 202 13.34 7.86 3.05
CA GLY A 202 13.30 7.51 4.48
C GLY A 202 11.90 7.47 5.08
N HIS A 203 10.91 8.06 4.41
CA HIS A 203 9.58 8.27 4.97
C HIS A 203 8.51 7.38 4.34
N VAL A 204 7.40 7.18 5.06
CA VAL A 204 6.19 6.58 4.51
C VAL A 204 5.44 7.67 3.74
N ILE A 205 5.17 7.40 2.48
CA ILE A 205 4.33 8.27 1.65
C ILE A 205 2.90 7.75 1.68
N GLY A 206 1.97 8.69 1.78
CA GLY A 206 0.54 8.41 1.80
C GLY A 206 -0.25 9.28 0.83
N PHE A 207 -1.56 9.16 0.90
CA PHE A 207 -2.49 9.91 0.08
C PHE A 207 -3.67 10.40 0.92
N SER A 208 -3.92 11.70 0.89
CA SER A 208 -5.09 12.36 1.52
C SER A 208 -6.00 12.86 0.42
N THR A 209 -7.22 12.34 0.36
CA THR A 209 -8.08 12.44 -0.81
C THR A 209 -9.43 13.10 -0.53
N HIS A 210 -9.99 13.79 -1.55
CA HIS A 210 -11.26 14.50 -1.48
C HIS A 210 -12.15 14.26 -2.70
N GLU A 211 -11.86 13.24 -3.52
CA GLU A 211 -12.71 12.81 -4.63
C GLU A 211 -14.02 12.21 -4.10
N TYR A 212 -15.07 12.25 -4.92
CA TYR A 212 -16.44 11.99 -4.49
C TYR A 212 -17.24 11.09 -5.44
N ARG A 213 -16.60 10.56 -6.49
CA ARG A 213 -17.29 9.75 -7.51
C ARG A 213 -16.91 8.27 -7.46
N ASP A 214 -15.65 7.98 -7.15
CA ASP A 214 -15.12 6.63 -7.14
C ASP A 214 -14.21 6.42 -5.93
N TRP A 215 -14.54 5.46 -5.09
CA TRP A 215 -13.76 5.10 -3.89
C TRP A 215 -12.71 4.02 -4.15
N GLN A 216 -12.64 3.48 -5.38
CA GLN A 216 -11.79 2.33 -5.71
C GLN A 216 -10.60 2.71 -6.57
N ALA A 217 -10.79 3.47 -7.64
CA ALA A 217 -9.74 3.77 -8.62
C ALA A 217 -8.54 4.47 -7.98
N SER A 218 -8.75 5.52 -7.18
CA SER A 218 -7.68 6.23 -6.49
C SER A 218 -6.94 5.34 -5.50
N MET A 219 -7.63 4.40 -4.83
CA MET A 219 -7.03 3.42 -3.95
C MET A 219 -6.13 2.44 -4.72
N TYR A 220 -6.60 1.87 -5.83
CA TYR A 220 -5.79 0.97 -6.66
C TYR A 220 -4.50 1.64 -7.13
N ILE A 221 -4.63 2.86 -7.67
CA ILE A 221 -3.50 3.60 -8.22
C ILE A 221 -2.53 4.02 -7.10
N SER A 222 -3.02 4.62 -6.03
CA SER A 222 -2.17 5.09 -4.94
C SER A 222 -1.43 3.94 -4.24
N TYR A 223 -2.11 2.80 -4.03
CA TYR A 223 -1.46 1.60 -3.49
C TYR A 223 -0.35 1.09 -4.42
N ALA A 224 -0.63 0.96 -5.72
CA ALA A 224 0.33 0.48 -6.71
C ALA A 224 1.55 1.41 -6.82
N LYS A 225 1.36 2.73 -6.67
CA LYS A 225 2.44 3.72 -6.62
C LYS A 225 3.23 3.69 -5.30
N GLY A 226 2.74 2.97 -4.30
CA GLY A 226 3.45 2.73 -3.04
C GLY A 226 3.02 3.64 -1.90
N ALA A 227 1.87 4.28 -1.95
CA ALA A 227 1.25 4.88 -0.78
C ALA A 227 1.00 3.80 0.29
N ARG A 228 1.21 4.15 1.56
CA ARG A 228 1.03 3.23 2.70
C ARG A 228 0.28 3.85 3.88
N THR A 229 -0.17 5.11 3.76
CA THR A 229 -1.22 5.71 4.58
C THR A 229 -2.26 6.34 3.67
N TRP A 230 -3.51 6.33 4.11
CA TRP A 230 -4.62 6.92 3.34
C TRP A 230 -5.54 7.67 4.27
N GLU A 231 -5.90 8.88 3.87
CA GLU A 231 -6.80 9.74 4.64
C GLU A 231 -8.02 10.12 3.82
N ARG A 232 -9.22 10.00 4.43
CA ARG A 232 -10.49 10.35 3.81
C ARG A 232 -11.47 10.89 4.84
N HIS A 233 -12.21 11.95 4.47
CA HIS A 233 -13.27 12.49 5.31
C HIS A 233 -14.42 11.50 5.42
N ILE A 234 -14.97 11.38 6.64
CA ILE A 234 -16.10 10.50 6.98
C ILE A 234 -17.28 11.28 7.54
N ASP A 235 -18.46 10.81 7.25
CA ASP A 235 -19.72 11.31 7.80
C ASP A 235 -20.78 10.20 7.86
N ILE A 236 -21.96 10.53 8.36
CA ILE A 236 -23.14 9.65 8.37
C ILE A 236 -24.36 10.44 7.88
N ASP A 237 -25.22 9.75 7.15
CA ASP A 237 -26.56 10.29 6.85
C ASP A 237 -27.45 10.08 8.08
N HIS A 238 -27.65 11.14 8.85
CA HIS A 238 -28.36 11.08 10.11
C HIS A 238 -29.01 12.43 10.45
N GLU A 239 -30.29 12.38 10.80
CA GLU A 239 -31.10 13.51 11.31
C GLU A 239 -31.13 14.75 10.38
N GLY A 240 -31.16 14.52 9.06
CA GLY A 240 -31.31 15.59 8.08
C GLY A 240 -30.11 16.53 7.94
N VAL A 241 -28.96 16.17 8.52
CA VAL A 241 -27.70 16.90 8.32
C VAL A 241 -27.13 16.53 6.96
N ALA A 242 -26.95 17.51 6.08
CA ALA A 242 -26.41 17.31 4.75
C ALA A 242 -24.95 16.81 4.81
N VAL A 243 -24.68 15.71 4.13
CA VAL A 243 -23.33 15.16 3.99
C VAL A 243 -22.58 15.95 2.91
N SER A 244 -21.37 16.41 3.23
CA SER A 244 -20.53 17.09 2.24
C SER A 244 -20.09 16.12 1.14
N PRO A 245 -20.04 16.52 -0.14
CA PRO A 245 -19.72 15.61 -1.26
C PRO A 245 -18.40 14.86 -1.12
N TYR A 246 -17.38 15.48 -0.51
CA TYR A 246 -16.06 14.88 -0.27
C TYR A 246 -16.02 13.95 0.96
N CYS A 247 -17.11 13.85 1.74
CA CYS A 247 -17.21 12.95 2.88
C CYS A 247 -17.78 11.60 2.43
N SER A 248 -17.30 10.54 3.04
CA SER A 248 -17.73 9.17 2.74
C SER A 248 -18.59 8.60 3.86
N LEU A 249 -19.66 7.94 3.46
CA LEU A 249 -20.55 7.18 4.34
C LEU A 249 -19.93 5.81 4.67
N PRO A 250 -20.42 5.10 5.70
CA PRO A 250 -19.86 3.79 6.11
C PRO A 250 -19.78 2.77 4.96
N GLU A 251 -20.79 2.68 4.10
CA GLU A 251 -20.81 1.77 2.95
C GLU A 251 -19.79 2.15 1.86
N GLN A 252 -19.46 3.42 1.73
CA GLN A 252 -18.44 3.92 0.81
C GLN A 252 -17.03 3.64 1.36
N ILE A 253 -16.85 3.76 2.67
CA ILE A 253 -15.62 3.37 3.35
C ILE A 253 -15.41 1.85 3.28
N ASP A 254 -16.47 1.05 3.35
CA ASP A 254 -16.39 -0.40 3.12
C ASP A 254 -15.86 -0.72 1.72
N GLN A 255 -16.36 -0.05 0.68
CA GLN A 255 -15.85 -0.18 -0.69
C GLN A 255 -14.37 0.22 -0.80
N TRP A 256 -13.97 1.30 -0.13
CA TRP A 256 -12.60 1.78 -0.10
C TRP A 256 -11.64 0.78 0.53
N PHE A 257 -12.03 0.15 1.64
CA PHE A 257 -11.25 -0.92 2.28
C PHE A 257 -11.17 -2.19 1.43
N LYS A 258 -12.26 -2.57 0.78
CA LYS A 258 -12.28 -3.70 -0.18
C LYS A 258 -11.35 -3.45 -1.36
N ALA A 259 -11.32 -2.20 -1.86
CA ALA A 259 -10.38 -1.82 -2.90
C ALA A 259 -8.92 -1.94 -2.46
N PHE A 260 -8.58 -1.58 -1.21
CA PHE A 260 -7.25 -1.79 -0.64
C PHE A 260 -6.86 -3.28 -0.63
N HIS A 261 -7.73 -4.15 -0.13
CA HIS A 261 -7.45 -5.59 -0.11
C HIS A 261 -7.26 -6.14 -1.52
N LYS A 262 -8.09 -5.68 -2.46
CA LYS A 262 -7.97 -6.05 -3.87
C LYS A 262 -6.69 -5.54 -4.51
N ALA A 263 -6.31 -4.30 -4.26
CA ALA A 263 -5.04 -3.74 -4.72
C ALA A 263 -3.84 -4.54 -4.19
N ARG A 264 -3.85 -4.88 -2.91
CA ARG A 264 -2.82 -5.68 -2.26
C ARG A 264 -2.71 -7.08 -2.87
N GLU A 265 -3.84 -7.73 -3.13
CA GLU A 265 -3.91 -9.04 -3.80
C GLU A 265 -3.32 -8.96 -5.22
N MET A 266 -3.75 -7.97 -6.01
CA MET A 266 -3.34 -7.81 -7.41
C MET A 266 -1.86 -7.42 -7.57
N CYS A 267 -1.34 -6.58 -6.68
CA CYS A 267 0.06 -6.18 -6.68
C CYS A 267 1.00 -7.31 -6.22
N GLY A 268 0.47 -8.31 -5.50
CA GLY A 268 1.26 -9.44 -5.01
C GLY A 268 2.20 -9.07 -3.88
N GLY A 269 3.36 -9.72 -3.82
CA GLY A 269 4.34 -9.59 -2.75
C GLY A 269 5.14 -8.28 -2.75
N THR A 270 6.39 -8.34 -2.30
CA THR A 270 7.24 -7.15 -2.17
C THR A 270 7.64 -6.58 -3.54
N GLN A 271 7.71 -5.24 -3.64
CA GLN A 271 8.14 -4.55 -4.86
C GLN A 271 9.63 -4.81 -5.19
N ASP A 272 10.43 -5.19 -4.19
CA ASP A 272 11.89 -5.32 -4.29
C ASP A 272 12.36 -6.76 -4.57
N ALA A 273 11.43 -7.70 -4.74
CA ALA A 273 11.75 -9.08 -5.01
C ALA A 273 10.99 -9.61 -6.24
N ARG A 274 11.65 -10.48 -7.00
CA ARG A 274 10.97 -11.20 -8.08
C ARG A 274 9.88 -12.10 -7.47
N ARG A 275 8.72 -12.16 -8.12
CA ARG A 275 7.62 -13.02 -7.69
C ARG A 275 8.04 -14.50 -7.67
N VAL A 276 7.50 -15.25 -6.74
CA VAL A 276 7.60 -16.71 -6.74
C VAL A 276 6.67 -17.24 -7.83
N LEU A 277 7.22 -18.10 -8.70
CA LEU A 277 6.47 -18.69 -9.80
C LEU A 277 5.50 -19.77 -9.25
N PRO A 278 4.19 -19.67 -9.48
CA PRO A 278 3.27 -20.71 -9.06
C PRO A 278 3.45 -21.96 -9.92
N ARG A 279 3.34 -23.13 -9.29
CA ARG A 279 3.52 -24.43 -9.95
C ARG A 279 2.66 -24.59 -11.20
N ARG A 280 1.37 -24.17 -11.14
CA ARG A 280 0.44 -24.22 -12.29
C ARG A 280 0.93 -23.45 -13.53
N GLU A 281 1.73 -22.39 -13.35
CA GLU A 281 2.31 -21.63 -14.45
C GLU A 281 3.45 -22.40 -15.10
N ILE A 282 4.26 -23.08 -14.30
CA ILE A 282 5.34 -23.94 -14.78
C ILE A 282 4.76 -25.14 -15.54
N GLU A 283 3.76 -25.81 -14.98
CA GLU A 283 3.07 -26.93 -15.59
C GLU A 283 2.41 -26.56 -16.94
N TYR A 284 1.77 -25.37 -17.00
CA TYR A 284 1.22 -24.87 -18.25
C TYR A 284 2.29 -24.65 -19.32
N LEU A 285 3.41 -24.02 -18.92
CA LEU A 285 4.51 -23.76 -19.87
C LEU A 285 5.22 -25.05 -20.30
N ASP A 286 5.37 -26.02 -19.41
CA ASP A 286 6.00 -27.32 -19.71
C ASP A 286 5.26 -28.07 -20.81
N ALA A 287 3.93 -27.93 -20.89
CA ALA A 287 3.12 -28.49 -21.99
C ALA A 287 3.44 -27.86 -23.36
N LEU A 288 4.04 -26.67 -23.39
CA LEU A 288 4.38 -25.91 -24.60
C LEU A 288 5.88 -25.94 -24.93
N VAL A 289 6.72 -26.42 -24.01
CA VAL A 289 8.17 -26.52 -24.23
C VAL A 289 8.46 -27.69 -25.15
N ARG A 290 9.35 -27.48 -26.10
CA ARG A 290 9.77 -28.52 -27.01
C ARG A 290 10.90 -29.37 -26.39
N GLY A 291 10.71 -30.68 -26.35
CA GLY A 291 11.71 -31.65 -25.99
C GLY A 291 12.63 -31.98 -27.19
N VAL A 292 13.80 -32.54 -26.88
CA VAL A 292 14.82 -32.92 -27.89
C VAL A 292 14.59 -34.40 -28.29
N TYR A 293 14.55 -34.63 -29.59
CA TYR A 293 14.42 -35.96 -30.20
C TYR A 293 15.56 -36.21 -31.18
N ALA A 294 15.95 -37.47 -31.36
CA ALA A 294 16.91 -37.87 -32.34
C ALA A 294 16.31 -37.98 -33.74
N LYS A 295 16.96 -37.45 -34.78
CA LYS A 295 16.56 -37.65 -36.19
C LYS A 295 16.97 -39.01 -36.76
N ARG A 296 17.99 -39.61 -36.18
CA ARG A 296 18.58 -40.90 -36.56
C ARG A 296 19.15 -41.60 -35.33
N ASP A 297 19.56 -42.83 -35.50
CA ASP A 297 20.24 -43.57 -34.45
C ASP A 297 21.58 -42.88 -34.11
N LEU A 298 21.85 -42.71 -32.82
CA LEU A 298 23.08 -42.12 -32.28
C LEU A 298 23.70 -43.07 -31.24
N GLU A 299 25.00 -43.34 -31.41
CA GLU A 299 25.73 -44.27 -30.57
C GLU A 299 26.34 -43.60 -29.34
N PRO A 300 26.64 -44.36 -28.26
CA PRO A 300 27.40 -43.86 -27.13
C PRO A 300 28.70 -43.19 -27.54
N GLY A 301 29.05 -42.09 -26.87
CA GLY A 301 30.23 -41.28 -27.22
C GLY A 301 29.94 -40.13 -28.19
N TYR A 302 28.75 -40.06 -28.78
CA TYR A 302 28.34 -38.91 -29.59
C TYR A 302 28.30 -37.64 -28.75
N VAL A 303 28.90 -36.55 -29.26
CA VAL A 303 28.98 -35.28 -28.54
C VAL A 303 27.86 -34.35 -28.99
N LEU A 304 27.02 -33.93 -28.05
CA LEU A 304 25.92 -32.97 -28.29
C LEU A 304 26.47 -31.55 -28.43
N SER A 305 26.00 -30.84 -29.43
CA SER A 305 26.42 -29.46 -29.72
C SER A 305 25.32 -28.69 -30.44
N GLY A 306 25.53 -27.38 -30.64
CA GLY A 306 24.64 -26.57 -31.47
C GLY A 306 24.54 -27.07 -32.93
N GLN A 307 25.55 -27.76 -33.46
CA GLN A 307 25.51 -28.37 -34.81
C GLN A 307 24.59 -29.60 -34.83
N SER A 308 24.53 -30.38 -33.73
CA SER A 308 23.64 -31.54 -33.61
C SER A 308 22.18 -31.22 -33.89
N PHE A 309 21.71 -30.01 -33.51
CA PHE A 309 20.34 -29.58 -33.79
C PHE A 309 20.07 -29.37 -35.28
N LYS A 310 21.06 -29.12 -36.09
CA LYS A 310 20.90 -29.04 -37.56
C LYS A 310 20.84 -30.42 -38.19
N ASP A 311 21.74 -31.29 -37.80
CA ASP A 311 22.02 -32.53 -38.52
C ASP A 311 21.27 -33.73 -37.90
N ASP A 312 21.29 -33.87 -36.59
CA ASP A 312 20.99 -35.12 -35.91
C ASP A 312 19.87 -35.07 -34.88
N LEU A 313 19.48 -33.87 -34.45
CA LEU A 313 18.42 -33.66 -33.47
C LEU A 313 17.29 -32.76 -34.01
N TYR A 314 16.16 -32.85 -33.40
CA TYR A 314 15.03 -31.89 -33.66
C TYR A 314 14.26 -31.60 -32.36
N LEU A 315 13.45 -30.59 -32.41
CA LEU A 315 12.62 -30.13 -31.26
C LEU A 315 11.15 -30.31 -31.60
N ALA A 316 10.42 -31.00 -30.73
CA ALA A 316 8.98 -31.13 -30.84
C ALA A 316 8.28 -31.06 -29.47
N ILE A 317 7.01 -30.79 -29.49
CA ILE A 317 6.14 -30.85 -28.29
C ILE A 317 5.45 -32.25 -28.26
N PRO A 318 5.10 -32.71 -27.06
CA PRO A 318 5.37 -32.14 -25.74
C PRO A 318 6.78 -32.43 -25.24
N LEU A 319 7.27 -31.63 -24.27
CA LEU A 319 8.40 -32.02 -23.45
C LEU A 319 7.96 -33.15 -22.51
N GLN A 320 8.54 -34.31 -22.62
CA GLN A 320 8.23 -35.46 -21.77
C GLN A 320 8.94 -35.40 -20.43
N ARG A 321 8.42 -36.08 -19.43
CA ARG A 321 9.05 -36.19 -18.12
C ARG A 321 10.44 -36.84 -18.20
N GLY A 322 11.47 -36.19 -17.64
CA GLY A 322 12.84 -36.65 -17.75
C GLY A 322 13.55 -36.32 -19.08
N GLN A 323 12.82 -35.76 -20.05
CA GLN A 323 13.37 -35.34 -21.33
C GLN A 323 14.13 -34.02 -21.24
N LEU A 324 15.23 -33.94 -21.98
CA LEU A 324 16.00 -32.70 -22.10
C LEU A 324 15.33 -31.69 -23.05
N SER A 325 15.48 -30.42 -22.76
CA SER A 325 15.22 -29.31 -23.68
C SER A 325 16.53 -28.86 -24.34
N CYS A 326 16.43 -27.97 -25.31
CA CYS A 326 17.63 -27.42 -25.97
C CYS A 326 18.58 -26.69 -25.00
N ARG A 327 18.14 -26.33 -23.80
CA ARG A 327 18.96 -25.66 -22.79
C ARG A 327 20.03 -26.59 -22.22
N GLU A 328 19.68 -27.85 -22.02
CA GLU A 328 20.55 -28.83 -21.40
C GLU A 328 21.55 -29.45 -22.39
N VAL A 329 21.22 -29.54 -23.69
CA VAL A 329 22.05 -30.25 -24.68
C VAL A 329 22.99 -29.33 -25.47
N MET A 330 23.14 -28.08 -25.11
CA MET A 330 24.04 -27.15 -25.83
C MET A 330 25.43 -27.02 -25.17
N ASN A 331 25.76 -27.84 -24.19
CA ASN A 331 26.96 -27.70 -23.36
C ASN A 331 28.07 -28.70 -23.68
N GLY A 332 27.90 -29.57 -24.68
CA GLY A 332 28.93 -30.53 -25.10
C GLY A 332 28.90 -31.86 -24.37
N GLU A 333 27.76 -32.21 -23.76
CA GLU A 333 27.49 -33.49 -23.10
C GLU A 333 27.70 -34.66 -24.11
N ARG A 334 28.07 -35.81 -23.60
CA ARG A 334 28.26 -37.03 -24.41
C ARG A 334 27.15 -38.02 -24.14
N LEU A 335 26.72 -38.73 -25.17
CA LEU A 335 25.82 -39.87 -24.98
C LEU A 335 26.56 -41.00 -24.25
N VAL A 336 25.94 -41.50 -23.19
CA VAL A 336 26.39 -42.69 -22.43
C VAL A 336 25.59 -43.94 -22.80
N LYS A 337 24.46 -43.76 -23.50
CA LYS A 337 23.60 -44.82 -24.03
C LYS A 337 23.23 -44.49 -25.46
N ALA A 338 23.00 -45.53 -26.28
CA ALA A 338 22.46 -45.36 -27.62
C ALA A 338 21.02 -44.82 -27.55
N ILE A 339 20.65 -44.03 -28.57
CA ILE A 339 19.30 -43.56 -28.79
C ILE A 339 18.88 -43.82 -30.23
N VAL A 340 17.69 -44.35 -30.45
CA VAL A 340 17.16 -44.61 -31.79
C VAL A 340 16.39 -43.39 -32.33
N ALA A 341 16.23 -43.35 -33.66
CA ALA A 341 15.49 -42.30 -34.34
C ALA A 341 14.08 -42.10 -33.71
N ASP A 342 13.65 -40.86 -33.62
CA ASP A 342 12.36 -40.39 -33.05
C ASP A 342 12.19 -40.63 -31.56
N GLN A 343 13.18 -41.16 -30.86
CA GLN A 343 13.14 -41.29 -29.39
C GLN A 343 13.51 -39.98 -28.69
N PRO A 344 12.88 -39.71 -27.53
CA PRO A 344 13.17 -38.52 -26.72
C PRO A 344 14.58 -38.66 -26.09
N LEU A 345 15.40 -37.62 -26.21
CA LEU A 345 16.66 -37.52 -25.51
C LEU A 345 16.40 -37.18 -24.04
N THR A 346 16.71 -38.10 -23.14
CA THR A 346 16.46 -37.95 -21.70
C THR A 346 17.76 -37.72 -20.92
N VAL A 347 17.65 -37.34 -19.68
CA VAL A 347 18.77 -37.14 -18.75
C VAL A 347 19.57 -38.43 -18.51
N ASP A 348 18.97 -39.60 -18.77
CA ASP A 348 19.65 -40.90 -18.66
C ASP A 348 20.53 -41.25 -19.85
N HIS A 349 20.44 -40.51 -20.94
CA HIS A 349 21.25 -40.72 -22.15
C HIS A 349 22.56 -39.94 -22.15
N ILE A 350 22.73 -38.95 -21.26
CA ILE A 350 23.87 -38.03 -21.27
C ILE A 350 24.76 -38.18 -20.04
N ASP A 351 26.04 -37.81 -20.15
CA ASP A 351 26.92 -37.50 -19.03
C ASP A 351 26.75 -36.03 -18.58
N GLY A 352 27.57 -35.57 -17.63
CA GLY A 352 27.65 -34.19 -17.20
C GLY A 352 26.68 -33.79 -16.09
N PRO A 353 26.60 -32.48 -15.78
CA PRO A 353 25.98 -31.99 -14.54
C PRO A 353 24.52 -32.37 -14.34
N TYR A 354 23.74 -32.41 -15.42
CA TYR A 354 22.31 -32.74 -15.36
C TYR A 354 22.04 -34.21 -15.05
N SER A 355 22.96 -35.10 -15.45
CA SER A 355 22.90 -36.52 -15.15
C SER A 355 23.47 -36.85 -13.76
N GLU A 356 24.57 -36.19 -13.38
CA GLU A 356 25.32 -36.49 -12.16
C GLU A 356 24.76 -35.82 -10.91
N SER A 357 24.26 -34.58 -11.01
CA SER A 357 23.73 -33.84 -9.89
C SER A 357 22.26 -34.21 -9.63
N ARG A 358 21.97 -34.77 -8.45
CA ARG A 358 20.61 -35.11 -8.03
C ARG A 358 19.67 -33.90 -8.13
N THR A 359 20.12 -32.73 -7.71
CA THR A 359 19.29 -31.50 -7.72
C THR A 359 18.91 -31.09 -9.14
N LEU A 360 19.87 -31.12 -10.09
CA LEU A 360 19.60 -30.76 -11.49
C LEU A 360 18.74 -31.83 -12.19
N ARG A 361 18.98 -33.09 -11.86
CA ARG A 361 18.20 -34.21 -12.35
C ARG A 361 16.73 -34.11 -11.89
N ASP A 362 16.50 -33.82 -10.62
CA ASP A 362 15.15 -33.63 -10.05
C ASP A 362 14.42 -32.46 -10.74
N LEU A 363 15.09 -31.38 -11.13
CA LEU A 363 14.52 -30.30 -11.90
C LEU A 363 13.93 -30.75 -13.25
N ILE A 364 14.62 -31.68 -13.94
CA ILE A 364 14.16 -32.21 -15.22
C ILE A 364 13.00 -33.18 -15.02
N PHE A 365 13.06 -34.05 -14.03
CA PHE A 365 11.99 -35.01 -13.74
C PHE A 365 10.71 -34.35 -13.14
N ASN A 366 10.84 -33.18 -12.56
CA ASN A 366 9.69 -32.44 -12.00
C ASN A 366 9.01 -31.51 -13.01
N ARG A 367 9.41 -31.51 -14.26
CA ARG A 367 8.80 -30.78 -15.38
C ARG A 367 8.42 -31.74 -16.51
N GLY A 368 7.62 -31.24 -17.45
CA GLY A 368 7.22 -31.97 -18.63
C GLY A 368 5.94 -32.80 -18.45
N TYR A 369 5.40 -33.21 -19.58
CA TYR A 369 4.18 -33.97 -19.66
C TYR A 369 4.43 -35.41 -19.17
N ALA A 370 3.55 -35.88 -18.28
CA ALA A 370 3.43 -37.29 -17.95
C ALA A 370 2.05 -37.74 -18.45
N PRO A 371 1.99 -38.72 -19.37
CA PRO A 371 0.70 -39.29 -19.76
C PRO A 371 -0.05 -39.77 -18.52
N SER A 372 -1.37 -39.50 -18.45
CA SER A 372 -2.23 -40.16 -17.46
C SER A 372 -2.25 -41.66 -17.74
N ASP A 373 -2.42 -42.49 -16.72
CA ASP A 373 -2.48 -43.97 -16.84
C ASP A 373 -3.59 -44.46 -17.82
N ASP A 374 -4.47 -43.57 -18.27
CA ASP A 374 -5.53 -43.81 -19.22
C ASP A 374 -5.13 -43.59 -20.69
N GLU A 375 -3.91 -43.03 -20.96
CA GLU A 375 -3.41 -42.74 -22.32
C GLU A 375 -2.23 -43.66 -22.72
N ALA A 376 -1.87 -44.65 -21.91
CA ALA A 376 -0.74 -45.58 -22.14
C ALA A 376 -1.19 -46.91 -22.76
#